data_f6e1d81122ea1f4c0c36725e74ea4ea4
#
_entry.id   f6e1d81122ea1f4c0c36725e74ea4ea4
#
_cell.length_a   1.000
_cell.length_b   1.000
_cell.length_c   1.000
_cell.angle_alpha   90.00
_cell.angle_beta   90.00
_cell.angle_gamma   90.00
#
_symmetry.space_group_name_H-M   'P 1'
#
loop_
_entity.id
_entity.type
_entity.pdbx_description
1 polymer ?
#
loop_
_entity_poly.entity_id
_entity_poly.type
_entity_poly.pdbx_seq_one_letter_code
_entity_poly.pdbx_strand_id
1 'polypeptide(L)'
;MRVESSRPSKNGGWVHILKQREYHRRPQRIALHVAKAAEARNASGLAEQVEHWRQVAEHGGWLEHLSDQLGVSVEALLRFGVGWNPQESVWTWPLRDAGGRIVGVNRRFLDGAKRVMPGTHVGLYVPEGLIHTYRSLWTFPLLLVEGGSDAAAGHDLGLPTIGRFSCTGQQDMLADLVRTIRPGVVVIVADADGPGRFGAERLAHTLRPLVRALKIVEPPAIHKDLRAWRQAGATDGDLIRLINETPTRPLRMEVKHA
;
A
#
# COMPACT_ATOMS: atom_id res chain seq x y z
N MET A 1 18.39 -35.07 9.05
CA MET A 1 18.35 -36.42 8.44
C MET A 1 19.29 -37.30 9.22
N ARG A 2 18.78 -38.32 9.95
CA ARG A 2 19.64 -39.28 10.67
C ARG A 2 19.99 -40.39 9.69
N VAL A 3 21.28 -40.62 9.43
CA VAL A 3 21.77 -41.71 8.60
C VAL A 3 22.26 -42.79 9.56
N GLU A 4 21.60 -43.92 9.58
CA GLU A 4 22.09 -45.11 10.31
C GLU A 4 22.92 -45.97 9.37
N SER A 5 24.15 -46.20 9.74
CA SER A 5 25.07 -47.04 8.98
C SER A 5 25.20 -48.38 9.67
N SER A 6 24.88 -49.45 8.94
CA SER A 6 24.82 -50.79 9.52
C SER A 6 25.91 -51.78 9.07
N ARG A 7 26.74 -51.41 8.10
CA ARG A 7 27.80 -52.35 7.58
C ARG A 7 29.08 -51.60 7.17
N PRO A 8 30.27 -52.06 7.55
CA PRO A 8 31.52 -51.54 7.01
C PRO A 8 31.70 -51.97 5.55
N SER A 9 32.28 -51.10 4.73
CA SER A 9 32.65 -51.39 3.36
C SER A 9 33.97 -52.12 3.29
N LYS A 10 34.17 -53.00 2.30
CA LYS A 10 35.39 -53.80 2.10
C LYS A 10 36.64 -52.93 1.84
N ASN A 11 36.47 -51.64 1.48
CA ASN A 11 37.57 -50.72 1.13
C ASN A 11 37.75 -49.57 2.18
N GLY A 12 37.33 -49.79 3.42
CA GLY A 12 37.39 -48.77 4.48
C GLY A 12 36.33 -47.68 4.29
N GLY A 13 35.42 -47.59 5.21
CA GLY A 13 34.29 -46.70 5.17
C GLY A 13 33.01 -47.44 5.53
N TRP A 14 31.89 -46.74 5.50
CA TRP A 14 30.59 -47.25 5.88
C TRP A 14 29.59 -47.18 4.72
N VAL A 15 28.84 -48.27 4.49
CA VAL A 15 27.77 -48.27 3.50
C VAL A 15 26.51 -47.67 4.10
N HIS A 16 26.10 -46.53 3.57
CA HIS A 16 24.87 -45.85 3.98
C HIS A 16 23.74 -46.25 3.02
N ILE A 17 22.73 -46.95 3.51
CA ILE A 17 21.52 -47.23 2.75
C ILE A 17 20.58 -46.04 2.91
N LEU A 18 20.46 -45.20 1.87
CA LEU A 18 19.45 -44.15 1.83
C LEU A 18 18.10 -44.82 1.58
N LYS A 19 17.29 -44.98 2.64
CA LYS A 19 15.88 -45.32 2.45
C LYS A 19 15.24 -44.20 1.64
N GLN A 20 14.88 -44.50 0.40
CA GLN A 20 14.02 -43.64 -0.39
C GLN A 20 12.72 -43.43 0.41
N ARG A 21 12.53 -42.24 0.96
CA ARG A 21 11.22 -41.85 1.45
C ARG A 21 10.30 -41.82 0.24
N GLU A 22 9.29 -42.65 0.22
CA GLU A 22 8.16 -42.44 -0.67
C GLU A 22 7.58 -41.05 -0.40
N TYR A 23 7.92 -40.13 -1.27
CA TYR A 23 7.31 -38.80 -1.27
C TYR A 23 5.86 -38.97 -1.72
N HIS A 24 4.95 -39.10 -0.79
CA HIS A 24 3.54 -38.90 -1.07
C HIS A 24 3.34 -37.42 -1.43
N ARG A 25 3.50 -37.09 -2.70
CA ARG A 25 3.37 -35.75 -3.29
C ARG A 25 1.93 -35.18 -3.23
N ARG A 26 0.98 -35.82 -2.56
CA ARG A 26 -0.43 -35.40 -2.56
C ARG A 26 -0.86 -34.39 -1.45
N PRO A 27 -0.30 -34.34 -0.22
CA PRO A 27 -0.86 -33.44 0.78
C PRO A 27 -0.59 -31.95 0.51
N GLN A 28 0.53 -31.58 -0.10
CA GLN A 28 0.88 -30.17 -0.30
C GLN A 28 -0.02 -29.46 -1.33
N ARG A 29 -0.45 -30.11 -2.41
CA ARG A 29 -1.35 -29.50 -3.40
C ARG A 29 -2.76 -29.29 -2.86
N ILE A 30 -3.27 -30.24 -2.08
CA ILE A 30 -4.60 -30.15 -1.47
C ILE A 30 -4.58 -29.08 -0.38
N ALA A 31 -3.56 -29.04 0.48
CA ALA A 31 -3.42 -28.00 1.51
C ALA A 31 -3.29 -26.60 0.90
N LEU A 32 -2.56 -26.42 -0.19
CA LEU A 32 -2.44 -25.15 -0.90
C LEU A 32 -3.76 -24.72 -1.55
N HIS A 33 -4.54 -25.66 -2.12
CA HIS A 33 -5.85 -25.36 -2.69
C HIS A 33 -6.88 -25.02 -1.62
N VAL A 34 -6.87 -25.71 -0.49
CA VAL A 34 -7.75 -25.43 0.65
C VAL A 34 -7.40 -24.07 1.27
N ALA A 35 -6.11 -23.77 1.43
CA ALA A 35 -5.66 -22.46 1.93
C ALA A 35 -6.06 -21.33 0.98
N LYS A 36 -5.84 -21.46 -0.33
CA LYS A 36 -6.28 -20.46 -1.33
C LYS A 36 -7.80 -20.30 -1.38
N ALA A 37 -8.57 -21.37 -1.20
CA ALA A 37 -10.03 -21.30 -1.15
C ALA A 37 -10.52 -20.63 0.15
N ALA A 38 -9.83 -20.84 1.27
CA ALA A 38 -10.10 -20.16 2.53
C ALA A 38 -9.75 -18.68 2.46
N GLU A 39 -8.59 -18.32 1.90
CA GLU A 39 -8.19 -16.93 1.62
C GLU A 39 -9.18 -16.23 0.70
N ALA A 40 -9.66 -16.89 -0.35
CA ALA A 40 -10.66 -16.32 -1.27
C ALA A 40 -12.01 -16.09 -0.59
N ARG A 41 -12.47 -17.01 0.28
CA ARG A 41 -13.70 -16.82 1.06
C ARG A 41 -13.57 -15.71 2.09
N ASN A 42 -12.43 -15.64 2.77
CA ASN A 42 -12.15 -14.57 3.72
C ASN A 42 -12.07 -13.21 3.02
N ALA A 43 -11.50 -13.16 1.83
CA ALA A 43 -11.43 -11.93 1.03
C ALA A 43 -12.81 -11.47 0.54
N SER A 44 -13.71 -12.39 0.14
CA SER A 44 -15.09 -12.01 -0.25
C SER A 44 -15.89 -11.50 0.95
N GLY A 45 -15.80 -12.17 2.09
CA GLY A 45 -16.48 -11.72 3.31
C GLY A 45 -15.96 -10.36 3.80
N LEU A 46 -14.66 -10.10 3.68
CA LEU A 46 -14.08 -8.81 4.02
C LEU A 46 -14.56 -7.70 3.08
N ALA A 47 -14.66 -7.99 1.78
CA ALA A 47 -15.14 -7.01 0.80
C ALA A 47 -16.63 -6.67 1.02
N GLU A 48 -17.46 -7.65 1.31
CA GLU A 48 -18.88 -7.45 1.66
C GLU A 48 -19.02 -6.62 2.95
N GLN A 49 -18.21 -6.87 3.93
CA GLN A 49 -18.19 -6.13 5.19
C GLN A 49 -17.75 -4.67 4.98
N VAL A 50 -16.72 -4.44 4.17
CA VAL A 50 -16.26 -3.09 3.81
C VAL A 50 -17.37 -2.33 3.07
N GLU A 51 -18.04 -2.98 2.12
CA GLU A 51 -19.16 -2.36 1.39
C GLU A 51 -20.32 -2.01 2.31
N HIS A 52 -20.65 -2.90 3.26
CA HIS A 52 -21.67 -2.60 4.26
C HIS A 52 -21.30 -1.35 5.09
N TRP A 53 -20.08 -1.26 5.60
CA TRP A 53 -19.63 -0.09 6.36
C TRP A 53 -19.61 1.20 5.53
N ARG A 54 -19.28 1.09 4.24
CA ARG A 54 -19.36 2.22 3.30
C ARG A 54 -20.79 2.75 3.20
N GLN A 55 -21.76 1.86 3.00
CA GLN A 55 -23.19 2.21 2.94
C GLN A 55 -23.67 2.84 4.25
N VAL A 56 -23.26 2.31 5.40
CA VAL A 56 -23.59 2.89 6.71
C VAL A 56 -23.04 4.31 6.83
N ALA A 57 -21.82 4.55 6.34
CA ALA A 57 -21.20 5.88 6.39
C ALA A 57 -21.92 6.88 5.48
N GLU A 58 -22.27 6.47 4.26
CA GLU A 58 -22.98 7.30 3.27
C GLU A 58 -24.37 7.73 3.76
N HIS A 59 -25.14 6.80 4.35
CA HIS A 59 -26.50 7.10 4.78
C HIS A 59 -26.58 7.78 6.16
N GLY A 60 -25.53 7.69 6.95
CA GLY A 60 -25.52 8.16 8.34
C GLY A 60 -24.89 9.53 8.58
N GLY A 61 -24.45 10.26 7.54
CA GLY A 61 -23.77 11.55 7.70
C GLY A 61 -22.37 11.45 8.33
N TRP A 62 -21.79 10.23 8.39
CA TRP A 62 -20.49 10.03 9.01
C TRP A 62 -19.33 10.52 8.15
N LEU A 63 -19.50 10.52 6.82
CA LEU A 63 -18.48 11.01 5.90
C LEU A 63 -18.32 12.52 5.98
N GLU A 64 -19.41 13.26 6.13
CA GLU A 64 -19.39 14.70 6.33
C GLU A 64 -18.63 15.06 7.60
N HIS A 65 -18.91 14.36 8.71
CA HIS A 65 -18.19 14.57 9.95
C HIS A 65 -16.69 14.29 9.82
N LEU A 66 -16.29 13.20 9.13
CA LEU A 66 -14.89 12.90 8.88
C LEU A 66 -14.24 13.88 7.91
N SER A 67 -14.98 14.31 6.89
CA SER A 67 -14.57 15.33 5.93
C SER A 67 -14.18 16.64 6.64
N ASP A 68 -15.05 17.13 7.50
CA ASP A 68 -14.80 18.34 8.30
C ASP A 68 -13.58 18.17 9.21
N GLN A 69 -13.46 17.03 9.88
CA GLN A 69 -12.33 16.72 10.76
C GLN A 69 -11.00 16.66 10.03
N LEU A 70 -10.97 16.11 8.82
CA LEU A 70 -9.76 15.90 8.05
C LEU A 70 -9.43 17.04 7.08
N GLY A 71 -10.42 17.88 6.75
CA GLY A 71 -10.29 18.93 5.74
C GLY A 71 -10.13 18.37 4.32
N VAL A 72 -10.79 17.23 4.02
CA VAL A 72 -10.83 16.59 2.70
C VAL A 72 -12.28 16.42 2.27
N SER A 73 -12.55 16.30 0.97
CA SER A 73 -13.92 16.18 0.48
C SER A 73 -14.54 14.81 0.82
N VAL A 74 -15.87 14.79 0.92
CA VAL A 74 -16.65 13.54 1.01
C VAL A 74 -16.40 12.66 -0.22
N GLU A 75 -16.28 13.28 -1.40
CA GLU A 75 -15.97 12.55 -2.65
C GLU A 75 -14.65 11.78 -2.54
N ALA A 76 -13.59 12.42 -2.02
CA ALA A 76 -12.32 11.75 -1.80
C ALA A 76 -12.46 10.57 -0.83
N LEU A 77 -13.18 10.72 0.27
CA LEU A 77 -13.43 9.63 1.23
C LEU A 77 -14.16 8.47 0.57
N LEU A 78 -15.19 8.74 -0.23
CA LEU A 78 -15.92 7.73 -1.00
C LEU A 78 -15.02 7.00 -2.00
N ARG A 79 -14.15 7.71 -2.70
CA ARG A 79 -13.20 7.12 -3.64
C ARG A 79 -12.25 6.13 -2.98
N PHE A 80 -11.88 6.36 -1.73
CA PHE A 80 -11.08 5.42 -0.95
C PHE A 80 -11.90 4.32 -0.28
N GLY A 81 -13.24 4.33 -0.42
CA GLY A 81 -14.14 3.35 0.17
C GLY A 81 -14.24 3.45 1.69
N VAL A 82 -14.10 4.67 2.22
CA VAL A 82 -14.19 4.91 3.66
C VAL A 82 -15.59 4.58 4.16
N GLY A 83 -15.66 3.84 5.27
CA GLY A 83 -16.90 3.43 5.89
C GLY A 83 -16.94 3.73 7.38
N TRP A 84 -18.08 3.46 8.00
CA TRP A 84 -18.30 3.55 9.43
C TRP A 84 -18.72 2.20 10.00
N ASN A 85 -17.98 1.70 10.99
CA ASN A 85 -18.34 0.52 11.77
C ASN A 85 -19.03 0.97 13.06
N PRO A 86 -20.37 0.86 13.16
CA PRO A 86 -21.10 1.32 14.33
C PRO A 86 -20.87 0.46 15.58
N GLN A 87 -20.50 -0.82 15.43
CA GLN A 87 -20.25 -1.71 16.55
C GLN A 87 -18.99 -1.32 17.34
N GLU A 88 -17.98 -0.85 16.62
CA GLU A 88 -16.72 -0.41 17.24
C GLU A 88 -16.61 1.12 17.33
N SER A 89 -17.55 1.87 16.76
CA SER A 89 -17.51 3.33 16.66
C SER A 89 -16.20 3.84 16.04
N VAL A 90 -15.85 3.30 14.86
CA VAL A 90 -14.61 3.63 14.14
C VAL A 90 -14.88 3.85 12.66
N TRP A 91 -14.11 4.75 12.04
CA TRP A 91 -14.03 4.81 10.59
C TRP A 91 -13.15 3.68 10.06
N THR A 92 -13.56 3.08 8.96
CA THR A 92 -12.89 1.98 8.29
C THR A 92 -12.31 2.46 6.95
N TRP A 93 -11.03 2.16 6.74
CA TRP A 93 -10.33 2.47 5.50
C TRP A 93 -9.85 1.18 4.87
N PRO A 94 -10.38 0.78 3.72
CA PRO A 94 -9.92 -0.42 3.03
C PRO A 94 -8.44 -0.33 2.65
N LEU A 95 -7.72 -1.40 2.88
CA LEU A 95 -6.34 -1.58 2.47
C LEU A 95 -6.31 -2.59 1.32
N ARG A 96 -5.66 -2.22 0.21
CA ARG A 96 -5.64 -3.01 -1.01
C ARG A 96 -4.23 -3.50 -1.33
N ASP A 97 -4.15 -4.65 -2.02
CA ASP A 97 -2.89 -5.13 -2.62
C ASP A 97 -2.58 -4.40 -3.94
N ALA A 98 -1.44 -4.77 -4.56
CA ALA A 98 -1.02 -4.20 -5.84
C ALA A 98 -1.98 -4.53 -7.02
N GLY A 99 -2.88 -5.48 -6.86
CA GLY A 99 -3.95 -5.82 -7.81
C GLY A 99 -5.27 -5.12 -7.53
N GLY A 100 -5.37 -4.33 -6.46
CA GLY A 100 -6.59 -3.60 -6.07
C GLY A 100 -7.56 -4.39 -5.20
N ARG A 101 -7.23 -5.63 -4.81
CA ARG A 101 -8.10 -6.46 -3.94
C ARG A 101 -7.97 -5.97 -2.51
N ILE A 102 -9.09 -5.92 -1.79
CA ILE A 102 -9.11 -5.61 -0.37
C ILE A 102 -8.44 -6.76 0.39
N VAL A 103 -7.36 -6.45 1.13
CA VAL A 103 -6.59 -7.38 1.94
C VAL A 103 -6.66 -7.07 3.42
N GLY A 104 -7.13 -5.89 3.77
CA GLY A 104 -7.29 -5.47 5.15
C GLY A 104 -8.10 -4.21 5.30
N VAL A 105 -8.26 -3.80 6.55
CA VAL A 105 -8.93 -2.58 6.94
C VAL A 105 -8.13 -1.87 8.01
N ASN A 106 -7.84 -0.59 7.78
CA ASN A 106 -7.34 0.28 8.82
C ASN A 106 -8.53 0.91 9.55
N ARG A 107 -8.61 0.73 10.87
CA ARG A 107 -9.60 1.35 11.75
C ARG A 107 -9.03 2.65 12.29
N ARG A 108 -9.76 3.74 12.07
CA ARG A 108 -9.45 5.04 12.66
C ARG A 108 -10.45 5.30 13.78
N PHE A 109 -9.95 5.39 14.99
CA PHE A 109 -10.73 5.66 16.20
C PHE A 109 -11.05 7.16 16.33
N LEU A 110 -12.03 7.49 17.16
CA LEU A 110 -12.45 8.88 17.39
C LEU A 110 -11.34 9.75 17.99
N ASP A 111 -10.44 9.15 18.77
CA ASP A 111 -9.24 9.81 19.32
C ASP A 111 -8.10 10.01 18.29
N GLY A 112 -8.33 9.59 17.04
CA GLY A 112 -7.35 9.66 15.96
C GLY A 112 -6.39 8.48 15.87
N ALA A 113 -6.41 7.55 16.83
CA ALA A 113 -5.59 6.34 16.76
C ALA A 113 -5.94 5.50 15.53
N LYS A 114 -4.94 4.83 14.98
CA LYS A 114 -5.09 3.99 13.78
C LYS A 114 -4.58 2.58 14.07
N ARG A 115 -5.36 1.56 13.73
CA ARG A 115 -5.00 0.15 13.93
C ARG A 115 -5.55 -0.70 12.80
N VAL A 116 -4.73 -1.60 12.29
CA VAL A 116 -5.22 -2.62 11.33
C VAL A 116 -6.19 -3.56 12.03
N MET A 117 -7.26 -3.92 11.34
CA MET A 117 -8.25 -4.86 11.85
C MET A 117 -7.59 -6.24 12.08
N PRO A 118 -7.78 -6.85 13.25
CA PRO A 118 -7.23 -8.17 13.55
C PRO A 118 -7.63 -9.22 12.50
N GLY A 119 -6.70 -10.11 12.14
CA GLY A 119 -6.94 -11.15 11.13
C GLY A 119 -6.90 -10.67 9.68
N THR A 120 -6.59 -9.39 9.44
CA THR A 120 -6.40 -8.83 8.09
C THR A 120 -4.96 -8.37 7.87
N HIS A 121 -4.62 -8.01 6.64
CA HIS A 121 -3.26 -7.65 6.25
C HIS A 121 -3.09 -6.15 6.03
N VAL A 122 -1.87 -5.66 6.24
CA VAL A 122 -1.51 -4.31 5.86
C VAL A 122 -1.41 -4.22 4.33
N GLY A 123 -2.00 -3.18 3.76
CA GLY A 123 -1.99 -2.89 2.33
C GLY A 123 -1.77 -1.41 2.06
N LEU A 124 -2.19 -0.98 0.88
CA LEU A 124 -2.13 0.39 0.40
C LEU A 124 -3.52 1.03 0.43
N TYR A 125 -3.57 2.34 0.63
CA TYR A 125 -4.76 3.14 0.38
C TYR A 125 -4.81 3.46 -1.12
N VAL A 126 -5.63 2.73 -1.84
CA VAL A 126 -5.78 2.86 -3.30
C VAL A 126 -7.22 3.25 -3.61
N PRO A 127 -7.47 4.34 -4.34
CA PRO A 127 -8.81 4.71 -4.78
C PRO A 127 -9.44 3.60 -5.60
N GLU A 128 -10.74 3.42 -5.45
CA GLU A 128 -11.47 2.42 -6.21
C GLU A 128 -11.33 2.65 -7.73
N GLY A 129 -11.08 1.58 -8.45
CA GLY A 129 -10.93 1.61 -9.91
C GLY A 129 -9.59 2.18 -10.42
N LEU A 130 -8.76 2.84 -9.59
CA LEU A 130 -7.54 3.52 -10.04
C LEU A 130 -6.62 2.59 -10.86
N ILE A 131 -6.39 1.37 -10.40
CA ILE A 131 -5.48 0.44 -11.09
C ILE A 131 -5.94 0.14 -12.52
N HIS A 132 -7.25 0.05 -12.72
CA HIS A 132 -7.82 -0.24 -14.04
C HIS A 132 -7.88 1.00 -14.94
N THR A 133 -8.12 2.17 -14.35
CA THR A 133 -8.31 3.43 -15.09
C THR A 133 -7.03 4.23 -15.27
N TYR A 134 -5.96 3.93 -14.53
CA TYR A 134 -4.73 4.73 -14.55
C TYR A 134 -4.13 4.87 -15.95
N ARG A 135 -4.26 3.89 -16.83
CA ARG A 135 -3.76 3.97 -18.20
C ARG A 135 -4.37 5.13 -18.99
N SER A 136 -5.61 5.54 -18.69
CA SER A 136 -6.23 6.73 -19.26
C SER A 136 -5.76 8.04 -18.60
N LEU A 137 -5.12 7.93 -17.43
CA LEU A 137 -4.60 9.04 -16.63
C LEU A 137 -3.06 9.15 -16.71
N TRP A 138 -2.41 8.41 -17.58
CA TRP A 138 -0.95 8.27 -17.65
C TRP A 138 -0.17 9.59 -17.85
N THR A 139 -0.84 10.65 -18.31
CA THR A 139 -0.27 12.00 -18.44
C THR A 139 -0.10 12.70 -17.09
N PHE A 140 -0.85 12.27 -16.08
CA PHE A 140 -0.74 12.83 -14.73
C PHE A 140 0.34 12.08 -13.93
N PRO A 141 1.11 12.78 -13.09
CA PRO A 141 2.01 12.11 -12.15
C PRO A 141 1.21 11.29 -11.14
N LEU A 142 1.74 10.11 -10.78
CA LEU A 142 1.22 9.33 -9.66
C LEU A 142 1.82 9.86 -8.37
N LEU A 143 0.99 10.31 -7.44
CA LEU A 143 1.41 10.68 -6.10
C LEU A 143 1.48 9.46 -5.19
N LEU A 144 2.55 9.39 -4.41
CA LEU A 144 2.71 8.42 -3.32
C LEU A 144 2.90 9.19 -2.01
N VAL A 145 1.98 9.00 -1.08
CA VAL A 145 1.92 9.74 0.20
C VAL A 145 1.92 8.78 1.39
N GLU A 146 2.03 9.30 2.62
CA GLU A 146 1.87 8.53 3.85
C GLU A 146 0.45 8.69 4.41
N GLY A 147 -0.24 7.55 4.58
CA GLY A 147 -1.58 7.54 5.16
C GLY A 147 -2.74 7.75 4.19
N GLY A 148 -3.93 7.37 4.65
CA GLY A 148 -5.16 7.48 3.88
C GLY A 148 -5.66 8.93 3.78
N SER A 149 -5.51 9.73 4.84
CA SER A 149 -5.94 11.13 4.85
C SER A 149 -5.15 11.99 3.86
N ASP A 150 -3.83 11.74 3.72
CA ASP A 150 -3.02 12.42 2.73
C ASP A 150 -3.31 11.94 1.31
N ALA A 151 -3.66 10.65 1.18
CA ALA A 151 -4.12 10.13 -0.10
C ALA A 151 -5.43 10.78 -0.55
N ALA A 152 -6.38 10.99 0.36
CA ALA A 152 -7.60 11.73 0.09
C ALA A 152 -7.32 13.20 -0.27
N ALA A 153 -6.40 13.85 0.44
CA ALA A 153 -5.98 15.23 0.14
C ALA A 153 -5.34 15.36 -1.25
N GLY A 154 -4.50 14.41 -1.65
CA GLY A 154 -3.91 14.38 -2.99
C GLY A 154 -4.94 14.17 -4.09
N HIS A 155 -5.97 13.37 -3.81
CA HIS A 155 -7.12 13.21 -4.70
C HIS A 155 -7.91 14.52 -4.86
N ASP A 156 -8.17 15.24 -3.76
CA ASP A 156 -8.81 16.56 -3.77
C ASP A 156 -8.01 17.60 -4.54
N LEU A 157 -6.68 17.46 -4.58
CA LEU A 157 -5.78 18.29 -5.41
C LEU A 157 -5.70 17.78 -6.86
N GLY A 158 -6.62 16.93 -7.30
CA GLY A 158 -6.82 16.52 -8.69
C GLY A 158 -5.82 15.53 -9.23
N LEU A 159 -4.96 14.92 -8.40
CA LEU A 159 -3.94 13.99 -8.87
C LEU A 159 -4.22 12.53 -8.44
N PRO A 160 -3.94 11.55 -9.31
CA PRO A 160 -3.96 10.15 -8.93
C PRO A 160 -3.03 9.90 -7.75
N THR A 161 -3.58 9.49 -6.59
CA THR A 161 -2.82 9.40 -5.34
C THR A 161 -3.02 8.04 -4.69
N ILE A 162 -1.93 7.47 -4.18
CA ILE A 162 -1.90 6.23 -3.40
C ILE A 162 -1.20 6.51 -2.08
N GLY A 163 -1.84 6.07 -1.00
CA GLY A 163 -1.26 6.14 0.35
C GLY A 163 -0.61 4.82 0.75
N ARG A 164 0.54 4.90 1.43
CA ARG A 164 1.14 3.77 2.15
C ARG A 164 0.77 3.83 3.62
N PHE A 165 0.76 2.68 4.28
CA PHE A 165 0.35 2.61 5.67
C PHE A 165 1.35 3.26 6.64
N SER A 166 2.64 3.24 6.30
CA SER A 166 3.72 3.84 7.09
C SER A 166 4.88 4.30 6.22
N CYS A 167 5.73 5.18 6.74
CA CYS A 167 6.86 5.77 6.00
C CYS A 167 7.86 4.75 5.45
N THR A 168 8.02 3.59 6.08
CA THR A 168 8.98 2.55 5.67
C THR A 168 8.33 1.26 5.17
N GLY A 169 7.01 1.13 5.30
CA GLY A 169 6.28 -0.09 4.92
C GLY A 169 5.89 -0.16 3.44
N GLN A 170 5.44 -1.32 3.03
CA GLN A 170 4.79 -1.63 1.75
C GLN A 170 5.62 -1.29 0.49
N GLN A 171 6.95 -1.23 0.58
CA GLN A 171 7.82 -0.86 -0.55
C GLN A 171 7.69 -1.85 -1.71
N ASP A 172 7.71 -3.16 -1.41
CA ASP A 172 7.56 -4.21 -2.44
C ASP A 172 6.19 -4.16 -3.09
N MET A 173 5.13 -3.95 -2.29
CA MET A 173 3.77 -3.82 -2.80
C MET A 173 3.60 -2.59 -3.71
N LEU A 174 4.22 -1.46 -3.34
CA LEU A 174 4.27 -0.27 -4.20
C LEU A 174 5.08 -0.51 -5.48
N ALA A 175 6.19 -1.24 -5.39
CA ALA A 175 6.98 -1.62 -6.56
C ALA A 175 6.16 -2.50 -7.52
N ASP A 176 5.41 -3.47 -7.00
CA ASP A 176 4.53 -4.33 -7.81
C ASP A 176 3.37 -3.54 -8.43
N LEU A 177 2.78 -2.62 -7.69
CA LEU A 177 1.75 -1.73 -8.21
C LEU A 177 2.31 -0.83 -9.32
N VAL A 178 3.47 -0.21 -9.14
CA VAL A 178 4.13 0.63 -10.15
C VAL A 178 4.46 -0.19 -11.41
N ARG A 179 4.92 -1.44 -11.27
CA ARG A 179 5.12 -2.35 -12.43
C ARG A 179 3.82 -2.65 -13.17
N THR A 180 2.70 -2.73 -12.43
CA THR A 180 1.37 -3.02 -12.99
C THR A 180 0.81 -1.83 -13.78
N ILE A 181 0.81 -0.64 -13.18
CA ILE A 181 0.19 0.55 -13.77
C ILE A 181 1.13 1.36 -14.67
N ARG A 182 2.46 1.20 -14.50
CA ARG A 182 3.53 1.82 -15.31
C ARG A 182 3.39 3.34 -15.45
N PRO A 183 3.42 4.09 -14.35
CA PRO A 183 3.30 5.55 -14.40
C PRO A 183 4.49 6.17 -15.12
N GLY A 184 4.26 7.23 -15.90
CA GLY A 184 5.32 7.98 -16.53
C GLY A 184 6.18 8.74 -15.53
N VAL A 185 5.53 9.34 -14.55
CA VAL A 185 6.15 10.11 -13.46
C VAL A 185 5.60 9.64 -12.13
N VAL A 186 6.46 9.36 -11.18
CA VAL A 186 6.11 9.14 -9.77
C VAL A 186 6.58 10.32 -8.94
N VAL A 187 5.71 10.83 -8.09
CA VAL A 187 6.01 11.88 -7.12
C VAL A 187 5.78 11.33 -5.72
N ILE A 188 6.83 11.23 -4.94
CA ILE A 188 6.74 10.88 -3.51
C ILE A 188 6.59 12.19 -2.75
N VAL A 189 5.48 12.34 -2.04
CA VAL A 189 5.29 13.46 -1.11
C VAL A 189 5.76 13.00 0.27
N ALA A 190 6.83 13.58 0.75
CA ALA A 190 7.39 13.28 2.05
C ALA A 190 6.73 14.15 3.12
N ASP A 191 6.44 13.58 4.29
CA ASP A 191 6.10 14.37 5.47
C ASP A 191 7.31 15.21 5.88
N ALA A 192 7.09 16.42 6.35
CA ALA A 192 8.14 17.40 6.71
C ALA A 192 8.81 17.05 8.07
N ASP A 193 9.08 15.77 8.29
CA ASP A 193 9.81 15.28 9.47
C ASP A 193 10.92 14.29 9.09
N GLY A 194 11.77 13.94 10.06
CA GLY A 194 12.91 13.04 9.81
C GLY A 194 12.51 11.66 9.30
N PRO A 195 11.57 10.96 9.94
CA PRO A 195 11.07 9.67 9.46
C PRO A 195 10.45 9.73 8.07
N GLY A 196 9.64 10.75 7.77
CA GLY A 196 9.00 10.96 6.46
C GLY A 196 10.04 11.12 5.34
N ARG A 197 11.05 11.98 5.54
CA ARG A 197 12.16 12.18 4.59
C ARG A 197 12.95 10.90 4.36
N PHE A 198 13.31 10.21 5.44
CA PHE A 198 14.04 8.94 5.35
C PHE A 198 13.23 7.88 4.59
N GLY A 199 11.94 7.77 4.90
CA GLY A 199 11.05 6.85 4.23
C GLY A 199 10.85 7.16 2.75
N ALA A 200 10.81 8.46 2.37
CA ALA A 200 10.71 8.91 0.99
C ALA A 200 11.96 8.55 0.19
N GLU A 201 13.16 8.78 0.74
CA GLU A 201 14.43 8.40 0.09
C GLU A 201 14.56 6.88 -0.11
N ARG A 202 14.17 6.07 0.89
CA ARG A 202 14.16 4.61 0.75
C ARG A 202 13.20 4.15 -0.34
N LEU A 203 11.99 4.71 -0.38
CA LEU A 203 11.01 4.40 -1.40
C LEU A 203 11.51 4.83 -2.79
N ALA A 204 12.12 6.01 -2.89
CA ALA A 204 12.70 6.49 -4.13
C ALA A 204 13.81 5.55 -4.64
N HIS A 205 14.66 5.05 -3.76
CA HIS A 205 15.69 4.07 -4.14
C HIS A 205 15.05 2.79 -4.73
N THR A 206 13.98 2.29 -4.13
CA THR A 206 13.25 1.10 -4.61
C THR A 206 12.57 1.34 -5.95
N LEU A 207 11.92 2.49 -6.13
CA LEU A 207 11.09 2.76 -7.30
C LEU A 207 11.85 3.38 -8.49
N ARG A 208 12.99 4.04 -8.25
CA ARG A 208 13.72 4.75 -9.30
C ARG A 208 14.05 3.90 -10.53
N PRO A 209 14.45 2.61 -10.39
CA PRO A 209 14.68 1.73 -11.55
C PRO A 209 13.42 1.33 -12.32
N LEU A 210 12.24 1.52 -11.74
CA LEU A 210 10.96 1.04 -12.27
C LEU A 210 10.19 2.11 -13.05
N VAL A 211 10.60 3.40 -12.97
CA VAL A 211 9.85 4.52 -13.51
C VAL A 211 10.73 5.43 -14.37
N ARG A 212 10.10 6.08 -15.35
CA ARG A 212 10.81 7.02 -16.23
C ARG A 212 11.34 8.24 -15.48
N ALA A 213 10.51 8.83 -14.64
CA ALA A 213 10.86 9.97 -13.82
C ALA A 213 10.35 9.79 -12.39
N LEU A 214 11.15 10.21 -11.42
CA LEU A 214 10.79 10.19 -9.99
C LEU A 214 11.22 11.50 -9.35
N LYS A 215 10.31 12.08 -8.57
CA LYS A 215 10.56 13.28 -7.78
C LYS A 215 10.22 13.01 -6.33
N ILE A 216 10.87 13.72 -5.42
CA ILE A 216 10.49 13.80 -3.99
C ILE A 216 10.16 15.25 -3.73
N VAL A 217 8.96 15.51 -3.25
CA VAL A 217 8.48 16.84 -2.86
C VAL A 217 8.12 16.83 -1.38
N GLU A 218 8.22 17.99 -0.74
CA GLU A 218 7.71 18.23 0.60
C GLU A 218 6.74 19.40 0.52
N PRO A 219 5.62 19.39 1.24
CA PRO A 219 4.81 20.58 1.44
C PRO A 219 5.66 21.75 2.00
N PRO A 220 5.26 23.02 1.79
CA PRO A 220 5.97 24.15 2.41
C PRO A 220 6.18 23.92 3.92
N ALA A 221 7.32 24.35 4.45
CA ALA A 221 7.83 23.97 5.78
C ALA A 221 6.91 24.25 6.98
N ILE A 222 5.88 25.10 6.82
CA ILE A 222 4.86 25.34 7.84
C ILE A 222 3.80 24.23 7.93
N HIS A 223 3.77 23.33 6.94
CA HIS A 223 2.82 22.22 6.87
C HIS A 223 3.54 20.90 7.07
N LYS A 224 3.04 20.08 7.98
CA LYS A 224 3.63 18.78 8.29
C LYS A 224 3.52 17.79 7.14
N ASP A 225 2.37 17.75 6.50
CA ASP A 225 1.96 16.75 5.51
C ASP A 225 1.10 17.38 4.41
N LEU A 226 0.79 16.61 3.37
CA LEU A 226 -0.01 17.07 2.23
C LEU A 226 -1.42 17.50 2.66
N ARG A 227 -2.04 16.77 3.59
CA ARG A 227 -3.36 17.08 4.11
C ARG A 227 -3.37 18.41 4.85
N ALA A 228 -2.39 18.67 5.71
CA ALA A 228 -2.27 19.95 6.41
C ALA A 228 -2.09 21.12 5.43
N TRP A 229 -1.35 20.93 4.35
CA TRP A 229 -1.19 21.95 3.31
C TRP A 229 -2.50 22.18 2.55
N ARG A 230 -3.20 21.09 2.16
CA ARG A 230 -4.54 21.18 1.53
C ARG A 230 -5.55 21.90 2.44
N GLN A 231 -5.57 21.56 3.72
CA GLN A 231 -6.46 22.18 4.71
C GLN A 231 -6.16 23.68 4.90
N ALA A 232 -4.91 24.10 4.70
CA ALA A 232 -4.51 25.50 4.74
C ALA A 232 -4.83 26.27 3.43
N GLY A 233 -5.49 25.63 2.46
CA GLY A 233 -5.95 26.26 1.23
C GLY A 233 -5.08 26.03 0.00
N ALA A 234 -4.14 25.06 0.04
CA ALA A 234 -3.38 24.70 -1.15
C ALA A 234 -4.31 24.23 -2.30
N THR A 235 -3.98 24.65 -3.49
CA THR A 235 -4.69 24.33 -4.74
C THR A 235 -3.93 23.28 -5.55
N ASP A 236 -4.59 22.70 -6.54
CA ASP A 236 -3.96 21.84 -7.57
C ASP A 236 -2.80 22.59 -8.27
N GLY A 237 -2.99 23.88 -8.59
CA GLY A 237 -1.97 24.72 -9.19
C GLY A 237 -0.71 24.86 -8.32
N ASP A 238 -0.86 24.95 -7.00
CA ASP A 238 0.27 25.05 -6.07
C ASP A 238 1.05 23.72 -6.03
N LEU A 239 0.35 22.59 -5.98
CA LEU A 239 0.98 21.27 -6.01
C LEU A 239 1.70 21.01 -7.34
N ILE A 240 1.07 21.33 -8.46
CA ILE A 240 1.67 21.17 -9.79
C ILE A 240 2.92 22.07 -9.94
N ARG A 241 2.87 23.29 -9.44
CA ARG A 241 4.04 24.19 -9.43
C ARG A 241 5.18 23.58 -8.63
N LEU A 242 4.93 23.13 -7.40
CA LEU A 242 5.92 22.47 -6.56
C LEU A 242 6.54 21.25 -7.26
N ILE A 243 5.71 20.42 -7.91
CA ILE A 243 6.18 19.26 -8.66
C ILE A 243 7.07 19.70 -9.83
N ASN A 244 6.68 20.73 -10.57
CA ASN A 244 7.44 21.18 -11.74
C ASN A 244 8.79 21.77 -11.37
N GLU A 245 8.86 22.55 -10.31
CA GLU A 245 10.09 23.17 -9.79
C GLU A 245 11.05 22.14 -9.16
N THR A 246 10.54 20.98 -8.74
CA THR A 246 11.37 19.93 -8.12
C THR A 246 12.13 19.15 -9.19
N PRO A 247 13.46 19.00 -9.06
CA PRO A 247 14.25 18.22 -10.02
C PRO A 247 13.95 16.73 -9.96
N THR A 248 14.05 16.06 -11.11
CA THR A 248 13.95 14.60 -11.18
C THR A 248 15.16 13.94 -10.53
N ARG A 249 14.93 12.93 -9.70
CA ARG A 249 16.01 12.14 -9.08
C ARG A 249 16.76 11.32 -10.15
N PRO A 250 18.09 11.41 -10.22
CA PRO A 250 18.88 10.63 -11.17
C PRO A 250 18.84 9.14 -10.84
N LEU A 251 18.97 8.28 -11.86
CA LEU A 251 19.25 6.86 -11.65
C LEU A 251 20.76 6.71 -11.39
N ARG A 252 21.14 6.37 -10.16
CA ARG A 252 22.52 6.02 -9.83
C ARG A 252 22.67 4.50 -9.90
N MET A 253 23.52 4.02 -10.78
CA MET A 253 23.94 2.63 -10.83
C MET A 253 25.33 2.53 -10.19
N GLU A 254 25.43 1.82 -9.08
CA GLU A 254 26.74 1.44 -8.53
C GLU A 254 27.22 0.18 -9.25
N VAL A 255 28.23 0.31 -10.07
CA VAL A 255 28.92 -0.84 -10.62
C VAL A 255 29.89 -1.32 -9.54
N LYS A 256 29.55 -2.38 -8.85
CA LYS A 256 30.53 -3.09 -8.01
C LYS A 256 31.49 -3.80 -8.95
N HIS A 257 32.67 -3.27 -9.08
CA HIS A 257 33.80 -4.04 -9.67
C HIS A 257 34.13 -5.19 -8.71
N ALA A 258 33.98 -6.42 -9.22
CA ALA A 258 34.32 -7.65 -8.52
C ALA A 258 35.87 -7.79 -8.43
#